data_7a43ecb48b05152d469b4fd72ec08b00
#
_entry.id   7a43ecb48b05152d469b4fd72ec08b00
#
_cell.length_a   1.000
_cell.length_b   1.000
_cell.length_c   1.000
_cell.angle_alpha   90.00
_cell.angle_beta   90.00
_cell.angle_gamma   90.00
#
_symmetry.space_group_name_H-M   'P 1'
#
loop_
_entity.id
_entity.type
_entity.pdbx_description
1 polymer ?
#
loop_
_entity_poly.entity_id
_entity_poly.type
_entity_poly.pdbx_seq_one_letter_code
_entity_poly.pdbx_strand_id
1 'polypeptide(L)'
;MEGFVRIVSLVPSLTETLFALGLTCDEVVGRTAWCIHPKNIVDDVMVIGGTKTPNLGKIRKLNPDLIVMDKEENPFSVYQTLTDEGYTIFVSEVTSPNDVPRMLQELGKVCNKESVGEELASKCKDSLESLSQNKPSVKTVPLIWHKPLMAVSPSKYPGAILTSVGFNVVNTKPQGNGYPEISIEDFIEHEIELILLTSEPHNFSTEEGVSIVEKIVSAGGVSPKVAHIDGEDLTWFGSRTSSALTRLVNFRVQVLEKMDD
;
A
#
# COMPACT_ATOMS: atom_id res chain seq x y z
N MET A 1 -1.85 -32.83 -19.25
CA MET A 1 -0.98 -32.12 -18.33
C MET A 1 -1.47 -30.69 -18.40
N GLU A 2 -2.22 -30.23 -17.38
CA GLU A 2 -2.49 -28.81 -17.21
C GLU A 2 -1.14 -28.14 -16.95
N GLY A 3 -0.68 -27.31 -17.88
CA GLY A 3 0.57 -26.60 -17.73
C GLY A 3 0.44 -25.61 -16.56
N PHE A 4 1.48 -25.50 -15.74
CA PHE A 4 1.54 -24.48 -14.71
C PHE A 4 1.39 -23.11 -15.35
N VAL A 5 0.49 -22.28 -14.79
CA VAL A 5 0.32 -20.88 -15.21
C VAL A 5 1.61 -20.12 -14.87
N ARG A 6 2.23 -19.49 -15.86
CA ARG A 6 3.45 -18.70 -15.68
C ARG A 6 3.08 -17.24 -15.44
N ILE A 7 3.37 -16.70 -14.26
CA ILE A 7 2.94 -15.38 -13.84
C ILE A 7 4.14 -14.47 -13.64
N VAL A 8 4.08 -13.26 -14.17
CA VAL A 8 4.98 -12.15 -13.82
C VAL A 8 4.22 -11.13 -13.01
N SER A 9 4.73 -10.81 -11.82
CA SER A 9 4.15 -9.79 -10.95
C SER A 9 4.98 -8.51 -10.95
N LEU A 10 4.33 -7.37 -11.24
CA LEU A 10 4.96 -6.06 -11.25
C LEU A 10 4.69 -5.23 -9.99
N VAL A 11 4.07 -5.84 -8.96
CA VAL A 11 3.64 -5.16 -7.74
C VAL A 11 4.02 -5.97 -6.50
N PRO A 12 4.70 -5.35 -5.50
CA PRO A 12 5.14 -6.06 -4.30
C PRO A 12 4.01 -6.72 -3.52
N SER A 13 2.96 -6.00 -3.18
CA SER A 13 1.80 -6.50 -2.42
C SER A 13 1.03 -7.62 -3.13
N LEU A 14 0.93 -7.53 -4.46
CA LEU A 14 0.31 -8.59 -5.27
C LEU A 14 1.22 -9.81 -5.41
N THR A 15 2.54 -9.64 -5.43
CA THR A 15 3.48 -10.78 -5.38
C THR A 15 3.29 -11.57 -4.08
N GLU A 16 3.23 -10.90 -2.93
CA GLU A 16 2.94 -11.55 -1.64
C GLU A 16 1.57 -12.26 -1.68
N THR A 17 0.56 -11.61 -2.28
CA THR A 17 -0.78 -12.18 -2.42
C THR A 17 -0.81 -13.42 -3.32
N LEU A 18 -0.03 -13.47 -4.41
CA LEU A 18 0.08 -14.66 -5.25
C LEU A 18 0.60 -15.86 -4.47
N PHE A 19 1.62 -15.68 -3.64
CA PHE A 19 2.10 -16.74 -2.76
C PHE A 19 1.08 -17.12 -1.67
N ALA A 20 0.35 -16.15 -1.12
CA ALA A 20 -0.74 -16.42 -0.18
C ALA A 20 -1.92 -17.19 -0.81
N LEU A 21 -2.12 -17.05 -2.13
CA LEU A 21 -3.05 -17.88 -2.91
C LEU A 21 -2.55 -19.32 -3.13
N GLY A 22 -1.32 -19.64 -2.69
CA GLY A 22 -0.72 -20.97 -2.81
C GLY A 22 0.02 -21.20 -4.13
N LEU A 23 0.40 -20.13 -4.83
CA LEU A 23 1.29 -20.23 -5.99
C LEU A 23 2.74 -20.44 -5.54
N THR A 24 3.54 -21.08 -6.37
CA THR A 24 4.93 -21.44 -6.12
C THR A 24 5.90 -20.61 -6.97
N CYS A 25 7.21 -20.72 -6.72
CA CYS A 25 8.23 -20.10 -7.56
C CYS A 25 8.31 -20.68 -8.98
N ASP A 26 7.74 -21.86 -9.21
CA ASP A 26 7.62 -22.43 -10.55
C ASP A 26 6.50 -21.75 -11.35
N GLU A 27 5.49 -21.21 -10.65
CA GLU A 27 4.35 -20.49 -11.23
C GLU A 27 4.60 -18.98 -11.29
N VAL A 28 5.14 -18.37 -10.23
CA VAL A 28 5.54 -16.94 -10.20
C VAL A 28 6.97 -16.84 -10.74
N VAL A 29 7.11 -16.65 -12.05
CA VAL A 29 8.40 -16.73 -12.75
C VAL A 29 9.17 -15.41 -12.83
N GLY A 30 8.53 -14.28 -12.48
CA GLY A 30 9.17 -12.97 -12.52
C GLY A 30 8.54 -11.99 -11.52
N ARG A 31 9.40 -11.18 -10.90
CA ARG A 31 9.01 -10.15 -9.91
C ARG A 31 9.82 -8.88 -10.05
N THR A 32 9.36 -7.78 -9.45
CA THR A 32 10.18 -6.58 -9.32
C THR A 32 11.23 -6.72 -8.20
N ALA A 33 12.23 -5.85 -8.18
CA ALA A 33 13.23 -5.84 -7.11
C ALA A 33 12.64 -5.50 -5.74
N TRP A 34 11.47 -4.84 -5.71
CA TRP A 34 10.77 -4.44 -4.49
C TRP A 34 9.84 -5.51 -3.92
N CYS A 35 9.63 -6.61 -4.64
CA CYS A 35 8.89 -7.77 -4.14
C CYS A 35 9.78 -8.56 -3.17
N ILE A 36 9.71 -8.26 -1.89
CA ILE A 36 10.57 -8.81 -0.83
C ILE A 36 9.86 -9.82 0.07
N HIS A 37 8.58 -10.07 -0.18
CA HIS A 37 7.77 -11.04 0.56
C HIS A 37 7.13 -12.07 -0.38
N PRO A 38 6.92 -13.31 0.11
CA PRO A 38 7.37 -13.86 1.39
C PRO A 38 8.90 -14.05 1.41
N LYS A 39 9.53 -13.65 2.52
CA LYS A 39 11.01 -13.79 2.69
C LYS A 39 11.48 -15.23 2.47
N ASN A 40 12.66 -15.41 1.91
CA ASN A 40 13.32 -16.69 1.58
C ASN A 40 12.65 -17.49 0.45
N ILE A 41 11.39 -17.19 0.08
CA ILE A 41 10.70 -17.84 -1.05
C ILE A 41 10.84 -16.97 -2.30
N VAL A 42 10.52 -15.69 -2.18
CA VAL A 42 10.53 -14.76 -3.31
C VAL A 42 11.92 -14.56 -3.92
N ASP A 43 12.98 -14.88 -3.18
CA ASP A 43 14.39 -14.73 -3.63
C ASP A 43 14.73 -15.65 -4.82
N ASP A 44 14.04 -16.79 -4.95
CA ASP A 44 14.21 -17.74 -6.07
C ASP A 44 13.52 -17.24 -7.37
N VAL A 45 12.69 -16.18 -7.29
CA VAL A 45 11.98 -15.63 -8.45
C VAL A 45 12.84 -14.60 -9.18
N MET A 46 12.91 -14.71 -10.52
CA MET A 46 13.72 -13.80 -11.35
C MET A 46 13.31 -12.33 -11.19
N VAL A 47 14.28 -11.46 -10.91
CA VAL A 47 14.07 -10.00 -10.89
C VAL A 47 14.02 -9.45 -12.30
N ILE A 48 12.87 -8.83 -12.67
CA ILE A 48 12.62 -8.27 -14.00
C ILE A 48 12.73 -6.72 -14.06
N GLY A 49 13.23 -6.08 -13.01
CA GLY A 49 13.38 -4.62 -12.95
C GLY A 49 12.61 -4.01 -11.79
N GLY A 50 12.29 -2.74 -11.87
CA GLY A 50 11.52 -2.00 -10.88
C GLY A 50 10.03 -1.90 -11.24
N THR A 51 9.20 -1.51 -10.27
CA THR A 51 7.74 -1.32 -10.44
C THR A 51 7.42 -0.28 -11.51
N LYS A 52 8.12 0.86 -11.50
CA LYS A 52 7.95 1.93 -12.50
C LYS A 52 8.76 1.69 -13.79
N THR A 53 9.78 0.84 -13.73
CA THR A 53 10.71 0.59 -14.84
C THR A 53 10.99 -0.90 -15.03
N PRO A 54 9.97 -1.73 -15.33
CA PRO A 54 10.17 -3.14 -15.57
C PRO A 54 10.93 -3.37 -16.89
N ASN A 55 11.76 -4.40 -16.93
CA ASN A 55 12.49 -4.79 -18.12
C ASN A 55 11.62 -5.67 -19.04
N LEU A 56 11.00 -5.07 -20.04
CA LEU A 56 10.12 -5.76 -20.98
C LEU A 56 10.83 -6.90 -21.72
N GLY A 57 12.14 -6.77 -22.01
CA GLY A 57 12.93 -7.83 -22.63
C GLY A 57 13.03 -9.09 -21.75
N LYS A 58 13.15 -8.93 -20.42
CA LYS A 58 13.11 -10.05 -19.48
C LYS A 58 11.71 -10.66 -19.40
N ILE A 59 10.66 -9.83 -19.38
CA ILE A 59 9.26 -10.31 -19.36
C ILE A 59 9.00 -11.18 -20.60
N ARG A 60 9.37 -10.72 -21.81
CA ARG A 60 9.22 -11.49 -23.05
C ARG A 60 9.97 -12.82 -23.01
N LYS A 61 11.18 -12.86 -22.45
CA LYS A 61 11.97 -14.11 -22.31
C LYS A 61 11.32 -15.13 -21.35
N LEU A 62 10.63 -14.63 -20.33
CA LEU A 62 9.89 -15.48 -19.39
C LEU A 62 8.62 -16.06 -20.01
N ASN A 63 8.12 -15.45 -21.09
CA ASN A 63 6.90 -15.88 -21.78
C ASN A 63 5.75 -16.19 -20.80
N PRO A 64 5.28 -15.18 -20.01
CA PRO A 64 4.22 -15.41 -19.03
C PRO A 64 2.86 -15.59 -19.70
N ASP A 65 2.01 -16.41 -19.07
CA ASP A 65 0.60 -16.57 -19.41
C ASP A 65 -0.24 -15.44 -18.81
N LEU A 66 0.22 -14.86 -17.69
CA LEU A 66 -0.45 -13.78 -16.97
C LEU A 66 0.59 -12.78 -16.45
N ILE A 67 0.28 -11.49 -16.61
CA ILE A 67 1.04 -10.39 -15.99
C ILE A 67 0.13 -9.70 -14.98
N VAL A 68 0.60 -9.55 -13.74
CA VAL A 68 -0.14 -8.90 -12.66
C VAL A 68 0.40 -7.51 -12.43
N MET A 69 -0.48 -6.51 -12.54
CA MET A 69 -0.19 -5.08 -12.45
C MET A 69 -1.17 -4.38 -11.52
N ASP A 70 -0.83 -3.17 -11.13
CA ASP A 70 -1.72 -2.23 -10.43
C ASP A 70 -1.77 -0.89 -11.18
N LYS A 71 -2.95 -0.28 -11.20
CA LYS A 71 -3.21 0.95 -11.95
C LYS A 71 -2.40 2.14 -11.45
N GLU A 72 -2.15 2.21 -10.14
CA GLU A 72 -1.38 3.30 -9.54
C GLU A 72 0.12 3.01 -9.56
N GLU A 73 0.51 1.77 -9.30
CA GLU A 73 1.89 1.38 -9.17
C GLU A 73 2.63 1.30 -10.50
N ASN A 74 1.97 0.88 -11.57
CA ASN A 74 2.64 0.64 -12.85
C ASN A 74 2.33 1.73 -13.88
N PRO A 75 3.28 2.11 -14.74
CA PRO A 75 3.05 3.08 -15.79
C PRO A 75 2.05 2.56 -16.84
N PHE A 76 1.12 3.42 -17.27
CA PHE A 76 0.16 3.08 -18.32
C PHE A 76 0.85 2.68 -19.64
N SER A 77 2.01 3.26 -19.95
CA SER A 77 2.81 2.90 -21.15
C SER A 77 3.30 1.45 -21.12
N VAL A 78 3.61 0.90 -19.95
CA VAL A 78 3.98 -0.52 -19.78
C VAL A 78 2.77 -1.40 -20.06
N TYR A 79 1.62 -1.07 -19.45
CA TYR A 79 0.36 -1.77 -19.70
C TYR A 79 0.01 -1.78 -21.20
N GLN A 80 0.04 -0.61 -21.84
CA GLN A 80 -0.27 -0.47 -23.28
C GLN A 80 0.64 -1.36 -24.14
N THR A 81 1.97 -1.28 -23.92
CA THR A 81 2.94 -2.07 -24.70
C THR A 81 2.70 -3.57 -24.56
N LEU A 82 2.47 -4.06 -23.32
CA LEU A 82 2.26 -5.49 -23.08
C LEU A 82 0.90 -5.95 -23.63
N THR A 83 -0.12 -5.10 -23.59
CA THR A 83 -1.44 -5.37 -24.20
C THR A 83 -1.33 -5.47 -25.74
N ASP A 84 -0.63 -4.54 -26.37
CA ASP A 84 -0.42 -4.51 -27.82
C ASP A 84 0.40 -5.74 -28.30
N GLU A 85 1.23 -6.28 -27.43
CA GLU A 85 1.97 -7.54 -27.65
C GLU A 85 1.14 -8.81 -27.42
N GLY A 86 -0.11 -8.68 -26.96
CA GLY A 86 -1.07 -9.77 -26.77
C GLY A 86 -0.98 -10.52 -25.45
N TYR A 87 -0.28 -9.98 -24.43
CA TYR A 87 -0.25 -10.59 -23.11
C TYR A 87 -1.59 -10.46 -22.38
N THR A 88 -1.96 -11.48 -21.63
CA THR A 88 -3.07 -11.41 -20.66
C THR A 88 -2.60 -10.64 -19.43
N ILE A 89 -3.33 -9.60 -19.04
CA ILE A 89 -2.94 -8.73 -17.92
C ILE A 89 -4.10 -8.67 -16.92
N PHE A 90 -3.80 -8.94 -15.65
CA PHE A 90 -4.66 -8.57 -14.54
C PHE A 90 -4.20 -7.21 -14.00
N VAL A 91 -5.11 -6.26 -13.90
CA VAL A 91 -4.83 -4.93 -13.33
C VAL A 91 -5.70 -4.72 -12.12
N SER A 92 -5.08 -4.58 -10.94
CA SER A 92 -5.79 -4.15 -9.73
C SER A 92 -6.02 -2.63 -9.72
N GLU A 93 -7.12 -2.23 -9.09
CA GLU A 93 -7.44 -0.84 -8.77
C GLU A 93 -8.00 -0.82 -7.35
N VAL A 94 -7.11 -0.65 -6.37
CA VAL A 94 -7.44 -0.68 -4.95
C VAL A 94 -7.13 0.68 -4.34
N THR A 95 -8.17 1.42 -3.99
CA THR A 95 -8.08 2.76 -3.38
C THR A 95 -8.51 2.77 -1.93
N SER A 96 -9.15 1.69 -1.48
CA SER A 96 -9.70 1.53 -0.14
C SER A 96 -9.59 0.07 0.32
N PRO A 97 -9.49 -0.19 1.63
CA PRO A 97 -9.55 -1.56 2.16
C PRO A 97 -10.82 -2.31 1.75
N ASN A 98 -11.92 -1.60 1.49
CA ASN A 98 -13.18 -2.20 1.01
C ASN A 98 -13.10 -2.78 -0.40
N ASP A 99 -12.11 -2.38 -1.22
CA ASP A 99 -11.90 -2.92 -2.56
C ASP A 99 -11.16 -4.27 -2.53
N VAL A 100 -10.43 -4.54 -1.42
CA VAL A 100 -9.52 -5.69 -1.31
C VAL A 100 -10.24 -7.04 -1.41
N PRO A 101 -11.40 -7.28 -0.76
CA PRO A 101 -12.09 -8.57 -0.89
C PRO A 101 -12.41 -8.92 -2.34
N ARG A 102 -12.94 -7.97 -3.11
CA ARG A 102 -13.24 -8.18 -4.53
C ARG A 102 -11.96 -8.47 -5.33
N MET A 103 -10.91 -7.70 -5.12
CA MET A 103 -9.62 -7.90 -5.81
C MET A 103 -9.04 -9.29 -5.51
N LEU A 104 -9.13 -9.79 -4.27
CA LEU A 104 -8.67 -11.14 -3.88
C LEU A 104 -9.46 -12.25 -4.60
N GLN A 105 -10.79 -12.10 -4.72
CA GLN A 105 -11.64 -13.02 -5.47
C GLN A 105 -11.27 -13.04 -6.95
N GLU A 106 -11.14 -11.86 -7.58
CA GLU A 106 -10.81 -11.72 -8.99
C GLU A 106 -9.40 -12.28 -9.29
N LEU A 107 -8.39 -11.97 -8.45
CA LEU A 107 -7.05 -12.50 -8.60
C LEU A 107 -7.00 -14.02 -8.38
N GLY A 108 -7.71 -14.53 -7.37
CA GLY A 108 -7.85 -15.97 -7.13
C GLY A 108 -8.43 -16.69 -8.36
N LYS A 109 -9.46 -16.11 -8.98
CA LYS A 109 -10.10 -16.68 -10.18
C LYS A 109 -9.14 -16.74 -11.38
N VAL A 110 -8.44 -15.66 -11.70
CA VAL A 110 -7.52 -15.64 -12.85
C VAL A 110 -6.28 -16.53 -12.65
N CYS A 111 -5.95 -16.84 -11.38
CA CYS A 111 -4.85 -17.74 -11.01
C CYS A 111 -5.30 -19.20 -10.80
N ASN A 112 -6.54 -19.55 -11.07
CA ASN A 112 -7.13 -20.88 -10.77
C ASN A 112 -7.00 -21.30 -9.29
N LYS A 113 -7.12 -20.33 -8.39
CA LYS A 113 -7.06 -20.46 -6.93
C LYS A 113 -8.33 -19.88 -6.27
N GLU A 114 -9.49 -20.05 -6.87
CA GLU A 114 -10.77 -19.45 -6.47
C GLU A 114 -11.10 -19.69 -5.00
N SER A 115 -11.00 -20.93 -4.52
CA SER A 115 -11.32 -21.26 -3.13
C SER A 115 -10.45 -20.52 -2.12
N VAL A 116 -9.15 -20.38 -2.40
CA VAL A 116 -8.23 -19.65 -1.51
C VAL A 116 -8.48 -18.14 -1.62
N GLY A 117 -8.76 -17.62 -2.81
CA GLY A 117 -9.16 -16.24 -3.04
C GLY A 117 -10.40 -15.85 -2.24
N GLU A 118 -11.42 -16.71 -2.24
CA GLU A 118 -12.64 -16.51 -1.43
C GLU A 118 -12.36 -16.56 0.08
N GLU A 119 -11.51 -17.47 0.54
CA GLU A 119 -11.12 -17.53 1.96
C GLU A 119 -10.41 -16.25 2.41
N LEU A 120 -9.43 -15.77 1.63
CA LEU A 120 -8.72 -14.53 1.92
C LEU A 120 -9.66 -13.31 1.89
N ALA A 121 -10.57 -13.28 0.92
CA ALA A 121 -11.58 -12.22 0.80
C ALA A 121 -12.53 -12.20 2.00
N SER A 122 -13.01 -13.37 2.44
CA SER A 122 -13.85 -13.49 3.64
C SER A 122 -13.12 -12.99 4.88
N LYS A 123 -11.88 -13.43 5.11
CA LYS A 123 -11.07 -12.95 6.25
C LYS A 123 -10.89 -11.44 6.25
N CYS A 124 -10.65 -10.84 5.07
CA CYS A 124 -10.52 -9.39 4.95
C CYS A 124 -11.84 -8.70 5.27
N LYS A 125 -12.96 -9.20 4.77
CA LYS A 125 -14.30 -8.67 5.03
C LYS A 125 -14.66 -8.74 6.51
N ASP A 126 -14.43 -9.88 7.17
CA ASP A 126 -14.66 -10.07 8.58
C ASP A 126 -13.84 -9.08 9.43
N SER A 127 -12.59 -8.84 9.04
CA SER A 127 -11.73 -7.84 9.70
C SER A 127 -12.27 -6.42 9.55
N LEU A 128 -12.77 -6.06 8.37
CA LEU A 128 -13.38 -4.75 8.12
C LEU A 128 -14.68 -4.56 8.90
N GLU A 129 -15.54 -5.58 8.94
CA GLU A 129 -16.80 -5.57 9.68
C GLU A 129 -16.61 -5.50 11.20
N SER A 130 -15.48 -6.03 11.70
CA SER A 130 -15.12 -5.97 13.11
C SER A 130 -14.59 -4.62 13.58
N LEU A 131 -14.29 -3.70 12.66
CA LEU A 131 -13.79 -2.37 13.02
C LEU A 131 -14.85 -1.58 13.79
N SER A 132 -14.42 -1.02 14.91
CA SER A 132 -15.27 -0.15 15.74
C SER A 132 -15.69 1.09 14.94
N GLN A 133 -16.98 1.43 15.00
CA GLN A 133 -17.55 2.66 14.42
C GLN A 133 -17.15 3.93 15.20
N ASN A 134 -16.01 3.93 15.88
CA ASN A 134 -15.52 5.09 16.62
C ASN A 134 -15.33 6.27 15.66
N LYS A 135 -15.88 7.42 16.04
CA LYS A 135 -15.69 8.65 15.26
C LYS A 135 -14.21 9.00 15.25
N PRO A 136 -13.65 9.34 14.08
CA PRO A 136 -12.29 9.85 14.01
C PRO A 136 -12.16 11.10 14.88
N SER A 137 -11.16 11.14 15.77
CA SER A 137 -11.00 12.24 16.72
C SER A 137 -9.74 13.08 16.50
N VAL A 138 -8.65 12.46 16.04
CA VAL A 138 -7.34 13.11 15.92
C VAL A 138 -7.04 13.50 14.48
N LYS A 139 -6.85 14.80 14.22
CA LYS A 139 -6.46 15.31 12.89
C LYS A 139 -5.06 14.85 12.55
N THR A 140 -4.97 13.93 11.61
CA THR A 140 -3.76 13.15 11.30
C THR A 140 -3.29 13.40 9.88
N VAL A 141 -1.98 13.57 9.69
CA VAL A 141 -1.34 13.59 8.38
C VAL A 141 -0.29 12.48 8.31
N PRO A 142 -0.46 11.48 7.44
CA PRO A 142 0.59 10.52 7.13
C PRO A 142 1.54 11.10 6.09
N LEU A 143 2.85 11.09 6.40
CA LEU A 143 3.93 11.54 5.52
C LEU A 143 4.60 10.34 4.87
N ILE A 144 4.78 10.39 3.54
CA ILE A 144 5.38 9.31 2.74
C ILE A 144 6.68 9.71 2.06
N TRP A 145 6.97 10.99 1.93
CA TRP A 145 8.17 11.50 1.26
C TRP A 145 8.65 12.81 1.89
N HIS A 146 9.98 13.02 1.92
CA HIS A 146 10.57 14.13 2.66
C HIS A 146 10.98 15.32 1.78
N LYS A 147 11.44 15.10 0.56
CA LYS A 147 11.92 16.18 -0.32
C LYS A 147 11.40 16.03 -1.74
N PRO A 148 10.32 16.74 -2.12
CA PRO A 148 9.50 17.61 -1.28
C PRO A 148 8.74 16.84 -0.19
N LEU A 149 8.24 17.54 0.84
CA LEU A 149 7.43 16.90 1.87
C LEU A 149 6.06 16.55 1.29
N MET A 150 5.71 15.25 1.30
CA MET A 150 4.45 14.77 0.71
C MET A 150 3.64 13.97 1.71
N ALA A 151 2.34 14.22 1.70
CA ALA A 151 1.35 13.50 2.50
C ALA A 151 0.51 12.55 1.65
N VAL A 152 -0.32 11.76 2.32
CA VAL A 152 -1.35 10.92 1.69
C VAL A 152 -2.73 11.41 2.07
N SER A 153 -3.61 11.55 1.09
CA SER A 153 -5.02 11.88 1.33
C SER A 153 -5.86 10.63 1.65
N PRO A 154 -7.05 10.81 2.26
CA PRO A 154 -7.97 9.69 2.53
C PRO A 154 -8.54 9.03 1.27
N SER A 155 -8.34 9.61 0.09
CA SER A 155 -8.79 9.06 -1.20
C SER A 155 -7.85 7.99 -1.78
N LYS A 156 -6.72 7.74 -1.13
CA LYS A 156 -5.73 6.72 -1.49
C LYS A 156 -5.71 5.60 -0.45
N TYR A 157 -5.34 4.40 -0.88
CA TYR A 157 -5.37 3.23 -0.01
C TYR A 157 -4.71 3.46 1.36
N PRO A 158 -3.49 4.05 1.47
CA PRO A 158 -2.85 4.29 2.76
C PRO A 158 -3.66 5.23 3.68
N GLY A 159 -4.26 6.28 3.12
CA GLY A 159 -5.12 7.19 3.88
C GLY A 159 -6.48 6.58 4.22
N ALA A 160 -7.04 5.78 3.31
CA ALA A 160 -8.32 5.10 3.51
C ALA A 160 -8.23 4.01 4.60
N ILE A 161 -7.14 3.24 4.65
CA ILE A 161 -6.96 2.22 5.70
C ILE A 161 -6.81 2.87 7.09
N LEU A 162 -6.07 3.98 7.20
CA LEU A 162 -5.97 4.76 8.45
C LEU A 162 -7.34 5.30 8.87
N THR A 163 -8.13 5.81 7.93
CA THR A 163 -9.49 6.27 8.18
C THR A 163 -10.38 5.13 8.68
N SER A 164 -10.25 3.96 8.08
CA SER A 164 -11.03 2.77 8.46
C SER A 164 -10.75 2.33 9.91
N VAL A 165 -9.51 2.47 10.39
CA VAL A 165 -9.16 2.17 11.79
C VAL A 165 -9.39 3.34 12.75
N GLY A 166 -9.95 4.48 12.27
CA GLY A 166 -10.45 5.57 13.11
C GLY A 166 -9.51 6.75 13.29
N PHE A 167 -8.50 6.96 12.42
CA PHE A 167 -7.79 8.23 12.32
C PHE A 167 -8.59 9.22 11.48
N ASN A 168 -8.55 10.51 11.84
CA ASN A 168 -9.08 11.59 11.01
C ASN A 168 -7.98 12.05 10.02
N VAL A 169 -7.81 11.31 8.93
CA VAL A 169 -6.82 11.67 7.92
C VAL A 169 -7.27 12.93 7.18
N VAL A 170 -6.50 14.00 7.35
CA VAL A 170 -6.82 15.31 6.79
C VAL A 170 -6.44 15.37 5.31
N ASN A 171 -7.38 15.78 4.46
CA ASN A 171 -7.11 16.05 3.06
C ASN A 171 -6.65 17.51 2.90
N THR A 172 -5.34 17.73 2.99
CA THR A 172 -4.74 19.06 2.94
C THR A 172 -4.89 19.75 1.58
N LYS A 173 -5.02 18.98 0.48
CA LYS A 173 -5.19 19.52 -0.89
C LYS A 173 -6.19 18.67 -1.70
N PRO A 174 -7.50 18.93 -1.57
CA PRO A 174 -8.56 18.11 -2.18
C PRO A 174 -8.50 18.02 -3.71
N GLN A 175 -7.91 19.00 -4.38
CA GLN A 175 -7.80 19.06 -5.84
C GLN A 175 -6.60 18.28 -6.42
N GLY A 176 -5.78 17.65 -5.55
CA GLY A 176 -4.59 16.92 -5.95
C GLY A 176 -4.86 15.48 -6.39
N ASN A 177 -3.76 14.80 -6.74
CA ASN A 177 -3.75 13.37 -7.13
C ASN A 177 -3.84 12.40 -5.94
N GLY A 178 -4.05 12.90 -4.73
CA GLY A 178 -4.09 12.11 -3.49
C GLY A 178 -2.74 11.97 -2.77
N TYR A 179 -1.67 12.49 -3.35
CA TYR A 179 -0.32 12.57 -2.77
C TYR A 179 0.17 14.02 -2.82
N PRO A 180 -0.41 14.93 -2.03
CA PRO A 180 -0.07 16.34 -2.09
C PRO A 180 1.32 16.61 -1.53
N GLU A 181 2.04 17.53 -2.19
CA GLU A 181 3.13 18.25 -1.56
C GLU A 181 2.54 19.22 -0.54
N ILE A 182 3.06 19.20 0.69
CA ILE A 182 2.56 20.01 1.81
C ILE A 182 3.64 20.93 2.36
N SER A 183 3.22 22.11 2.80
CA SER A 183 4.06 23.12 3.44
C SER A 183 3.86 23.13 4.96
N ILE A 184 4.69 23.89 5.69
CA ILE A 184 4.51 24.07 7.12
C ILE A 184 3.21 24.80 7.45
N GLU A 185 2.79 25.72 6.57
CA GLU A 185 1.53 26.47 6.69
C GLU A 185 0.31 25.53 6.62
N ASP A 186 0.37 24.47 5.79
CA ASP A 186 -0.71 23.47 5.68
C ASP A 186 -0.95 22.76 7.03
N PHE A 187 0.10 22.47 7.82
CA PHE A 187 -0.07 21.89 9.16
C PHE A 187 -0.78 22.84 10.12
N ILE A 188 -0.48 24.13 10.02
CA ILE A 188 -1.07 25.17 10.88
C ILE A 188 -2.52 25.42 10.48
N GLU A 189 -2.79 25.61 9.19
CA GLU A 189 -4.13 25.90 8.66
C GLU A 189 -5.13 24.79 8.99
N HIS A 190 -4.69 23.55 8.88
CA HIS A 190 -5.54 22.38 9.16
C HIS A 190 -5.52 21.96 10.64
N GLU A 191 -4.74 22.64 11.49
CA GLU A 191 -4.60 22.32 12.93
C GLU A 191 -4.26 20.83 13.14
N ILE A 192 -3.18 20.36 12.50
CA ILE A 192 -2.78 18.96 12.57
C ILE A 192 -2.29 18.62 13.98
N GLU A 193 -2.88 17.57 14.56
CA GLU A 193 -2.59 17.11 15.92
C GLU A 193 -1.58 15.96 15.95
N LEU A 194 -1.55 15.14 14.87
CA LEU A 194 -0.71 13.96 14.77
C LEU A 194 -0.05 13.87 13.38
N ILE A 195 1.26 13.69 13.37
CA ILE A 195 2.05 13.38 12.18
C ILE A 195 2.45 11.90 12.25
N LEU A 196 2.10 11.11 11.23
CA LEU A 196 2.57 9.75 11.07
C LEU A 196 3.73 9.72 10.09
N LEU A 197 4.89 9.24 10.54
CA LEU A 197 6.11 9.09 9.75
C LEU A 197 6.21 7.65 9.28
N THR A 198 6.11 7.42 7.97
CA THR A 198 6.15 6.06 7.42
C THR A 198 7.57 5.52 7.32
N SER A 199 7.72 4.19 7.35
CA SER A 199 8.99 3.52 7.09
C SER A 199 9.27 3.33 5.60
N GLU A 200 8.27 3.52 4.73
CA GLU A 200 8.38 3.46 3.27
C GLU A 200 7.29 4.32 2.58
N PRO A 201 7.50 4.74 1.35
CA PRO A 201 8.70 4.57 0.51
C PRO A 201 9.91 5.39 0.99
N HIS A 202 9.72 6.41 1.85
CA HIS A 202 10.79 7.10 2.57
C HIS A 202 10.80 6.63 4.02
N ASN A 203 11.96 6.13 4.47
CA ASN A 203 12.13 5.74 5.87
C ASN A 203 12.48 6.98 6.70
N PHE A 204 11.44 7.61 7.26
CA PHE A 204 11.62 8.80 8.09
C PHE A 204 12.41 8.51 9.35
N SER A 205 13.40 9.36 9.64
CA SER A 205 14.11 9.33 10.90
C SER A 205 13.39 10.16 11.98
N THR A 206 13.75 9.93 13.25
CA THR A 206 13.24 10.71 14.38
C THR A 206 13.65 12.19 14.26
N GLU A 207 14.87 12.46 13.79
CA GLU A 207 15.42 13.80 13.60
C GLU A 207 14.64 14.58 12.52
N GLU A 208 14.21 13.91 11.45
CA GLU A 208 13.34 14.51 10.44
C GLU A 208 12.00 14.92 11.04
N GLY A 209 11.40 14.04 11.87
CA GLY A 209 10.17 14.36 12.61
C GLY A 209 10.33 15.57 13.54
N VAL A 210 11.40 15.58 14.34
CA VAL A 210 11.72 16.72 15.23
C VAL A 210 11.88 18.01 14.43
N SER A 211 12.63 17.98 13.31
CA SER A 211 12.83 19.16 12.47
C SER A 211 11.52 19.70 11.87
N ILE A 212 10.58 18.84 11.52
CA ILE A 212 9.26 19.25 11.02
C ILE A 212 8.49 19.95 12.13
N VAL A 213 8.44 19.37 13.33
CA VAL A 213 7.75 19.97 14.50
C VAL A 213 8.35 21.33 14.88
N GLU A 214 9.69 21.44 14.94
CA GLU A 214 10.37 22.70 15.22
C GLU A 214 9.99 23.81 14.23
N LYS A 215 9.88 23.49 12.94
CA LYS A 215 9.45 24.46 11.91
C LYS A 215 8.00 24.88 12.10
N ILE A 216 7.09 23.96 12.42
CA ILE A 216 5.69 24.27 12.72
C ILE A 216 5.59 25.23 13.91
N VAL A 217 6.27 24.91 15.00
CA VAL A 217 6.26 25.76 16.22
C VAL A 217 6.90 27.13 15.94
N SER A 218 8.03 27.18 15.23
CA SER A 218 8.70 28.42 14.85
C SER A 218 7.85 29.34 13.96
N ALA A 219 6.96 28.74 13.17
CA ALA A 219 5.99 29.45 12.33
C ALA A 219 4.70 29.86 13.11
N GLY A 220 4.63 29.58 14.41
CA GLY A 220 3.50 29.94 15.27
C GLY A 220 2.40 28.89 15.38
N GLY A 221 2.63 27.70 14.87
CA GLY A 221 1.70 26.57 15.02
C GLY A 221 1.81 25.88 16.38
N VAL A 222 0.80 25.07 16.69
CA VAL A 222 0.81 24.19 17.87
C VAL A 222 1.69 22.97 17.55
N SER A 223 2.45 22.49 18.53
CA SER A 223 3.30 21.30 18.38
C SER A 223 2.46 20.03 18.18
N PRO A 224 2.46 19.40 17.00
CA PRO A 224 1.79 18.11 16.82
C PRO A 224 2.57 16.99 17.51
N LYS A 225 1.88 15.94 17.91
CA LYS A 225 2.55 14.67 18.27
C LYS A 225 3.07 13.98 17.00
N VAL A 226 4.12 13.16 17.15
CA VAL A 226 4.73 12.41 16.05
C VAL A 226 4.79 10.95 16.42
N ALA A 227 4.43 10.06 15.49
CA ALA A 227 4.57 8.62 15.66
C ALA A 227 5.10 7.97 14.38
N HIS A 228 5.99 6.99 14.53
CA HIS A 228 6.45 6.16 13.42
C HIS A 228 5.45 5.04 13.16
N ILE A 229 5.17 4.76 11.89
CA ILE A 229 4.23 3.73 11.46
C ILE A 229 4.86 2.85 10.38
N ASP A 230 4.54 1.56 10.41
CA ASP A 230 4.98 0.61 9.40
C ASP A 230 4.36 0.96 8.04
N GLY A 231 5.19 1.30 7.06
CA GLY A 231 4.77 1.66 5.71
C GLY A 231 4.17 0.48 4.95
N GLU A 232 4.67 -0.75 5.15
CA GLU A 232 4.09 -1.92 4.50
C GLU A 232 2.64 -2.17 4.97
N ASP A 233 2.33 -1.94 6.24
CA ASP A 233 0.96 -2.06 6.75
C ASP A 233 0.01 -1.02 6.16
N LEU A 234 0.56 0.12 5.71
CA LEU A 234 -0.22 1.17 5.06
C LEU A 234 -0.37 0.98 3.55
N THR A 235 0.69 0.53 2.87
CA THR A 235 0.76 0.61 1.41
C THR A 235 0.52 -0.73 0.72
N TRP A 236 0.76 -1.86 1.40
CA TRP A 236 0.62 -3.19 0.82
C TRP A 236 -0.78 -3.75 1.01
N PHE A 237 -1.65 -3.57 0.02
CA PHE A 237 -2.98 -4.18 0.00
C PHE A 237 -2.93 -5.65 -0.45
N GLY A 238 -4.01 -6.38 -0.23
CA GLY A 238 -4.16 -7.77 -0.63
C GLY A 238 -4.22 -8.73 0.56
N SER A 239 -3.53 -9.86 0.50
CA SER A 239 -3.56 -10.89 1.55
C SER A 239 -3.16 -10.37 2.95
N ARG A 240 -2.29 -9.37 2.99
CA ARG A 240 -1.82 -8.71 4.22
C ARG A 240 -2.89 -7.84 4.90
N THR A 241 -3.87 -7.32 4.15
CA THR A 241 -4.82 -6.29 4.64
C THR A 241 -5.51 -6.68 5.95
N SER A 242 -6.02 -7.91 6.06
CA SER A 242 -6.69 -8.37 7.28
C SER A 242 -5.78 -8.25 8.53
N SER A 243 -4.54 -8.69 8.44
CA SER A 243 -3.59 -8.60 9.56
C SER A 243 -3.08 -7.17 9.79
N ALA A 244 -2.92 -6.37 8.74
CA ALA A 244 -2.56 -4.96 8.83
C ALA A 244 -3.63 -4.16 9.60
N LEU A 245 -4.92 -4.38 9.31
CA LEU A 245 -6.02 -3.75 10.05
C LEU A 245 -5.90 -4.01 11.56
N THR A 246 -5.62 -5.25 11.97
CA THR A 246 -5.43 -5.58 13.39
C THR A 246 -4.25 -4.83 14.00
N ARG A 247 -3.10 -4.78 13.31
CA ARG A 247 -1.91 -4.06 13.79
C ARG A 247 -2.16 -2.55 13.87
N LEU A 248 -2.83 -1.98 12.89
CA LEU A 248 -3.15 -0.54 12.83
C LEU A 248 -4.16 -0.12 13.91
N VAL A 249 -5.15 -0.97 14.25
CA VAL A 249 -6.04 -0.73 15.39
C VAL A 249 -5.25 -0.69 16.70
N ASN A 250 -4.36 -1.65 16.94
CA ASN A 250 -3.51 -1.68 18.12
C ASN A 250 -2.56 -0.48 18.18
N PHE A 251 -1.96 -0.13 17.05
CA PHE A 251 -1.11 1.04 16.91
C PHE A 251 -1.88 2.32 17.27
N ARG A 252 -3.11 2.49 16.76
CA ARG A 252 -3.94 3.65 17.08
C ARG A 252 -4.19 3.77 18.59
N VAL A 253 -4.54 2.67 19.26
CA VAL A 253 -4.75 2.68 20.72
C VAL A 253 -3.51 3.19 21.44
N GLN A 254 -2.33 2.65 21.12
CA GLN A 254 -1.05 3.05 21.73
C GLN A 254 -0.69 4.52 21.48
N VAL A 255 -1.01 5.04 20.28
CA VAL A 255 -0.74 6.45 19.95
C VAL A 255 -1.66 7.37 20.73
N LEU A 256 -2.96 7.05 20.83
CA LEU A 256 -3.92 7.87 21.55
C LEU A 256 -3.63 7.92 23.05
N GLU A 257 -3.27 6.79 23.67
CA GLU A 257 -2.85 6.75 25.09
C GLU A 257 -1.69 7.72 25.36
N LYS A 258 -0.71 7.79 24.45
CA LYS A 258 0.44 8.73 24.56
C LYS A 258 0.09 10.18 24.23
N MET A 259 -1.06 10.45 23.64
CA MET A 259 -1.53 11.82 23.39
C MET A 259 -2.23 12.43 24.61
N ASP A 260 -2.82 11.57 25.45
CA ASP A 260 -3.54 11.98 26.67
C ASP A 260 -2.58 12.24 27.86
N ASP A 261 -1.33 11.74 27.78
CA ASP A 261 -0.23 11.99 28.72
C ASP A 261 0.51 13.31 28.39
#